data_80094546640d87e918e232c7e014f002
#
_entry.id   80094546640d87e918e232c7e014f002
#
_cell.length_a   1.000
_cell.length_b   1.000
_cell.length_c   1.000
_cell.angle_alpha   90.00
_cell.angle_beta   90.00
_cell.angle_gamma   90.00
#
_symmetry.space_group_name_H-M   'P 1'
#
loop_
_entity.id
_entity.type
_entity.pdbx_description
1 polymer ?
#
loop_
_entity_poly.entity_id
_entity_poly.type
_entity_poly.pdbx_seq_one_letter_code
_entity_poly.pdbx_strand_id
1 'polypeptide(L)'
;HNYLVKDVSKLSETIHEAFEIARSGRPGPVLIDVPKDVQFAKAKYTPKSEVAFKPHRIKSGSSEIDSEFIEKLIEHIQQSKKPIFYVGGGCLNSGPQASHELMKLVQKTNIPVTTTLHGLGCYPGEDPKSLAMLGMHGTYEANLAMNECDLMINVGARFDDRVTGRLDAFSPNSIKFHFDIDQSSINKNVKVDYQTNTDITLSLKAINDYIENRGVNFDQSQYDQWWGQIDEWRGKNSLFYEQGDEVIKPQHAIRRLYELTNQTNTFVTTEVGQHQMWAAQYYKFSKPNRWITSGGLGTMGFGMPAAIGAQMANPEALVIDIAGEASFLMNIQEIATAVQYKLPIKIFILNNEYMGMVRQWQELLHGSRYSESYVDALPDFKKLAESFNA
;
A
#
# COMPACT_ATOMS: atom_id res chain seq x y z
N HIS A 1 -19.43 2.50 -4.57
CA HIS A 1 -20.75 2.64 -5.20
C HIS A 1 -21.70 1.56 -4.68
N ASN A 2 -23.03 1.75 -4.83
CA ASN A 2 -24.00 0.74 -4.45
C ASN A 2 -25.21 0.71 -5.40
N TYR A 3 -25.84 -0.43 -5.47
CA TYR A 3 -27.08 -0.66 -6.21
C TYR A 3 -28.11 -1.36 -5.33
N LEU A 4 -29.37 -1.01 -5.52
CA LEU A 4 -30.52 -1.80 -5.05
C LEU A 4 -31.27 -2.29 -6.29
N VAL A 5 -31.27 -3.61 -6.55
CA VAL A 5 -31.94 -4.21 -7.69
C VAL A 5 -33.43 -4.37 -7.39
N LYS A 6 -34.27 -3.60 -8.07
CA LYS A 6 -35.74 -3.66 -7.92
C LYS A 6 -36.46 -4.43 -9.04
N ASP A 7 -35.75 -4.72 -10.13
CA ASP A 7 -36.27 -5.41 -11.30
C ASP A 7 -35.26 -6.49 -11.72
N VAL A 8 -35.69 -7.75 -11.68
CA VAL A 8 -34.86 -8.91 -12.03
C VAL A 8 -34.35 -8.83 -13.48
N SER A 9 -35.06 -8.19 -14.40
CA SER A 9 -34.61 -8.01 -15.79
C SER A 9 -33.34 -7.16 -15.90
N LYS A 10 -33.04 -6.33 -14.88
CA LYS A 10 -31.87 -5.47 -14.78
C LYS A 10 -30.69 -6.08 -14.04
N LEU A 11 -30.88 -7.25 -13.42
CA LEU A 11 -29.86 -7.86 -12.56
C LEU A 11 -28.55 -8.13 -13.31
N SER A 12 -28.60 -8.69 -14.52
CA SER A 12 -27.41 -8.98 -15.32
C SER A 12 -26.66 -7.71 -15.70
N GLU A 13 -27.37 -6.68 -16.16
CA GLU A 13 -26.80 -5.36 -16.48
C GLU A 13 -26.13 -4.73 -15.25
N THR A 14 -26.81 -4.72 -14.12
CA THR A 14 -26.30 -4.16 -12.85
C THR A 14 -25.04 -4.86 -12.37
N ILE A 15 -24.99 -6.20 -12.46
CA ILE A 15 -23.78 -6.94 -12.06
C ILE A 15 -22.59 -6.56 -12.95
N HIS A 16 -22.77 -6.55 -14.26
CA HIS A 16 -21.69 -6.18 -15.19
C HIS A 16 -21.21 -4.75 -14.97
N GLU A 17 -22.14 -3.82 -14.79
CA GLU A 17 -21.82 -2.42 -14.49
C GLU A 17 -21.03 -2.27 -13.17
N ALA A 18 -21.45 -3.00 -12.13
CA ALA A 18 -20.76 -3.00 -10.84
C ALA A 18 -19.31 -3.47 -10.96
N PHE A 19 -19.02 -4.52 -11.73
CA PHE A 19 -17.66 -4.97 -11.99
C PHE A 19 -16.82 -3.92 -12.74
N GLU A 20 -17.41 -3.26 -13.73
CA GLU A 20 -16.70 -2.21 -14.47
C GLU A 20 -16.41 -0.98 -13.58
N ILE A 21 -17.35 -0.60 -12.70
CA ILE A 21 -17.13 0.48 -11.72
C ILE A 21 -16.05 0.08 -10.73
N ALA A 22 -16.12 -1.13 -10.18
CA ALA A 22 -15.19 -1.60 -9.16
C ALA A 22 -13.72 -1.54 -9.61
N ARG A 23 -13.45 -1.71 -10.91
CA ARG A 23 -12.10 -1.75 -11.48
C ARG A 23 -11.70 -0.50 -12.28
N SER A 24 -12.59 0.47 -12.44
CA SER A 24 -12.33 1.69 -13.21
C SER A 24 -11.78 2.83 -12.33
N GLY A 25 -11.01 3.73 -12.93
CA GLY A 25 -10.42 4.87 -12.24
C GLY A 25 -9.62 4.44 -11.01
N ARG A 26 -9.99 4.92 -9.82
CA ARG A 26 -9.49 4.40 -8.55
C ARG A 26 -10.30 3.16 -8.16
N PRO A 27 -9.74 1.94 -8.24
CA PRO A 27 -10.48 0.72 -7.94
C PRO A 27 -11.02 0.69 -6.50
N GLY A 28 -12.21 0.12 -6.33
CA GLY A 28 -12.85 0.04 -5.02
C GLY A 28 -14.07 -0.86 -5.02
N PRO A 29 -14.64 -1.15 -3.84
CA PRO A 29 -15.78 -2.06 -3.71
C PRO A 29 -17.06 -1.44 -4.26
N VAL A 30 -17.93 -2.31 -4.81
CA VAL A 30 -19.31 -1.99 -5.19
C VAL A 30 -20.24 -2.98 -4.53
N LEU A 31 -21.23 -2.47 -3.81
CA LEU A 31 -22.27 -3.29 -3.17
C LEU A 31 -23.47 -3.43 -4.10
N ILE A 32 -23.99 -4.65 -4.25
CA ILE A 32 -25.23 -4.93 -4.95
C ILE A 32 -26.19 -5.59 -3.96
N ASP A 33 -27.25 -4.86 -3.61
CA ASP A 33 -28.34 -5.40 -2.82
C ASP A 33 -29.38 -6.04 -3.74
N VAL A 34 -29.62 -7.35 -3.55
CA VAL A 34 -30.60 -8.13 -4.32
C VAL A 34 -31.69 -8.62 -3.37
N PRO A 35 -32.82 -7.92 -3.26
CA PRO A 35 -33.92 -8.29 -2.38
C PRO A 35 -34.46 -9.68 -2.66
N LYS A 36 -35.07 -10.28 -1.63
CA LYS A 36 -35.56 -11.67 -1.67
C LYS A 36 -36.55 -11.93 -2.80
N ASP A 37 -37.45 -11.02 -3.05
CA ASP A 37 -38.46 -11.12 -4.13
C ASP A 37 -37.80 -11.14 -5.53
N VAL A 38 -36.74 -10.35 -5.73
CA VAL A 38 -35.94 -10.34 -6.96
C VAL A 38 -35.18 -11.66 -7.13
N GLN A 39 -34.64 -12.24 -6.02
CA GLN A 39 -33.97 -13.56 -6.05
C GLN A 39 -34.89 -14.71 -6.47
N PHE A 40 -36.18 -14.64 -6.15
CA PHE A 40 -37.18 -15.65 -6.54
C PHE A 40 -37.82 -15.37 -7.89
N ALA A 41 -37.66 -14.16 -8.44
CA ALA A 41 -38.25 -13.81 -9.73
C ALA A 41 -37.53 -14.49 -10.88
N LYS A 42 -38.27 -14.74 -11.96
CA LYS A 42 -37.72 -15.36 -13.18
C LYS A 42 -37.51 -14.32 -14.25
N ALA A 43 -36.33 -14.34 -14.86
CA ALA A 43 -36.01 -13.50 -16.03
C ALA A 43 -35.26 -14.33 -17.07
N LYS A 44 -35.25 -13.82 -18.31
CA LYS A 44 -34.37 -14.38 -19.34
C LYS A 44 -32.96 -13.90 -19.05
N TYR A 45 -32.01 -14.83 -19.00
CA TYR A 45 -30.60 -14.49 -18.87
C TYR A 45 -30.10 -13.70 -20.09
N THR A 46 -29.42 -12.60 -19.86
CA THR A 46 -28.79 -11.77 -20.90
C THR A 46 -27.27 -11.89 -20.76
N PRO A 47 -26.57 -12.50 -21.75
CA PRO A 47 -25.11 -12.60 -21.73
C PRO A 47 -24.46 -11.22 -21.74
N LYS A 48 -23.22 -11.12 -21.21
CA LYS A 48 -22.45 -9.86 -21.20
C LYS A 48 -22.31 -9.23 -22.58
N SER A 49 -22.17 -10.05 -23.64
CA SER A 49 -22.05 -9.58 -25.03
C SER A 49 -23.30 -8.86 -25.56
N GLU A 50 -24.46 -9.09 -24.93
CA GLU A 50 -25.74 -8.49 -25.31
C GLU A 50 -26.15 -7.34 -24.38
N VAL A 51 -25.39 -7.09 -23.31
CA VAL A 51 -25.65 -5.99 -22.38
C VAL A 51 -25.12 -4.70 -22.99
N ALA A 52 -26.02 -3.76 -23.27
CA ALA A 52 -25.64 -2.42 -23.71
C ALA A 52 -25.00 -1.69 -22.53
N PHE A 53 -23.68 -1.76 -22.45
CA PHE A 53 -22.91 -1.10 -21.41
C PHE A 53 -22.89 0.41 -21.65
N LYS A 54 -23.49 1.17 -20.73
CA LYS A 54 -23.31 2.62 -20.70
C LYS A 54 -22.03 2.88 -19.90
N PRO A 55 -20.95 3.37 -20.53
CA PRO A 55 -19.76 3.74 -19.76
C PRO A 55 -20.20 4.71 -18.66
N HIS A 56 -20.09 4.29 -17.42
CA HIS A 56 -20.34 5.18 -16.31
C HIS A 56 -19.44 6.40 -16.46
N ARG A 57 -19.97 7.59 -16.14
CA ARG A 57 -19.25 8.85 -16.08
C ARG A 57 -18.21 8.87 -14.93
N ILE A 58 -17.56 7.74 -14.64
CA ILE A 58 -16.34 7.79 -13.89
C ILE A 58 -15.37 8.49 -14.82
N LYS A 59 -15.07 9.74 -14.52
CA LYS A 59 -13.96 10.42 -15.15
C LYS A 59 -12.70 9.61 -14.81
N SER A 60 -12.40 8.61 -15.64
CA SER A 60 -11.03 8.13 -15.76
C SER A 60 -10.20 9.38 -16.03
N GLY A 61 -9.05 9.50 -15.39
CA GLY A 61 -8.16 10.62 -15.63
C GLY A 61 -7.90 10.82 -17.13
N SER A 62 -7.31 11.93 -17.50
CA SER A 62 -6.90 12.20 -18.87
C SER A 62 -6.07 11.05 -19.43
N SER A 63 -6.23 10.73 -20.69
CA SER A 63 -5.36 9.78 -21.41
C SER A 63 -3.97 10.34 -21.69
N GLU A 64 -3.78 11.65 -21.54
CA GLU A 64 -2.54 12.35 -21.81
C GLU A 64 -2.21 13.32 -20.67
N ILE A 65 -0.93 13.44 -20.37
CA ILE A 65 -0.40 14.44 -19.46
C ILE A 65 -0.06 15.71 -20.25
N ASP A 66 -0.31 16.86 -19.65
CA ASP A 66 0.03 18.15 -20.24
C ASP A 66 1.55 18.32 -20.34
N SER A 67 2.05 18.73 -21.50
CA SER A 67 3.48 19.01 -21.73
C SER A 67 4.00 20.15 -20.86
N GLU A 68 3.20 21.19 -20.61
CA GLU A 68 3.56 22.28 -19.71
C GLU A 68 3.80 21.77 -18.27
N PHE A 69 2.98 20.83 -17.81
CA PHE A 69 3.18 20.20 -16.51
C PHE A 69 4.51 19.45 -16.44
N ILE A 70 4.89 18.73 -17.52
CA ILE A 70 6.17 18.02 -17.59
C ILE A 70 7.34 19.01 -17.58
N GLU A 71 7.25 20.08 -18.36
CA GLU A 71 8.28 21.14 -18.45
C GLU A 71 8.49 21.77 -17.07
N LYS A 72 7.42 22.13 -16.37
CA LYS A 72 7.49 22.67 -15.01
C LYS A 72 8.10 21.69 -14.02
N LEU A 73 7.74 20.42 -14.10
CA LEU A 73 8.35 19.39 -13.23
C LEU A 73 9.86 19.30 -13.44
N ILE A 74 10.31 19.22 -14.69
CA ILE A 74 11.73 19.15 -15.03
C ILE A 74 12.48 20.41 -14.56
N GLU A 75 11.91 21.60 -14.79
CA GLU A 75 12.46 22.87 -14.31
C GLU A 75 12.67 22.85 -12.79
N HIS A 76 11.66 22.44 -12.03
CA HIS A 76 11.74 22.35 -10.58
C HIS A 76 12.73 21.28 -10.09
N ILE A 77 12.84 20.13 -10.76
CA ILE A 77 13.86 19.12 -10.44
C ILE A 77 15.27 19.71 -10.62
N GLN A 78 15.52 20.44 -11.69
CA GLN A 78 16.84 21.05 -11.93
C GLN A 78 17.20 22.18 -10.95
N GLN A 79 16.21 22.86 -10.39
CA GLN A 79 16.41 23.98 -9.45
C GLN A 79 16.41 23.55 -7.99
N SER A 80 15.78 22.43 -7.66
CA SER A 80 15.64 21.91 -6.29
C SER A 80 16.98 21.53 -5.68
N LYS A 81 17.06 21.65 -4.35
CA LYS A 81 18.21 21.21 -3.55
C LYS A 81 17.89 19.98 -2.68
N LYS A 82 16.61 19.81 -2.34
CA LYS A 82 16.13 18.78 -1.41
C LYS A 82 14.86 18.10 -1.95
N PRO A 83 14.89 17.51 -3.16
CA PRO A 83 13.70 16.86 -3.71
C PRO A 83 13.43 15.53 -3.05
N ILE A 84 12.16 15.08 -3.13
CA ILE A 84 11.74 13.75 -2.68
C ILE A 84 10.60 13.19 -3.55
N PHE A 85 10.68 11.92 -3.89
CA PHE A 85 9.52 11.17 -4.38
C PHE A 85 8.71 10.63 -3.21
N TYR A 86 7.42 10.94 -3.21
CA TYR A 86 6.43 10.45 -2.27
C TYR A 86 5.47 9.51 -2.99
N VAL A 87 5.64 8.19 -2.81
CA VAL A 87 4.98 7.17 -3.63
C VAL A 87 3.88 6.46 -2.85
N GLY A 88 2.66 6.48 -3.38
CA GLY A 88 1.51 5.82 -2.79
C GLY A 88 1.03 4.58 -3.53
N GLY A 89 -0.03 3.96 -3.01
CA GLY A 89 -0.66 2.77 -3.60
C GLY A 89 -1.24 2.99 -5.01
N GLY A 90 -1.48 4.24 -5.42
CA GLY A 90 -1.87 4.58 -6.79
C GLY A 90 -0.85 4.11 -7.84
N CYS A 91 0.44 4.10 -7.49
CA CYS A 91 1.49 3.55 -8.34
C CYS A 91 1.30 2.04 -8.58
N LEU A 92 1.00 1.26 -7.53
CA LEU A 92 0.71 -0.18 -7.67
C LEU A 92 -0.58 -0.44 -8.46
N ASN A 93 -1.63 0.35 -8.21
CA ASN A 93 -2.92 0.22 -8.89
C ASN A 93 -2.84 0.52 -10.39
N SER A 94 -1.88 1.35 -10.82
CA SER A 94 -1.61 1.64 -12.23
C SER A 94 -0.87 0.49 -12.94
N GLY A 95 -0.41 -0.52 -12.20
CA GLY A 95 0.22 -1.73 -12.72
C GLY A 95 1.74 -1.77 -12.58
N PRO A 96 2.36 -2.93 -12.87
CA PRO A 96 3.81 -3.13 -12.69
C PRO A 96 4.68 -2.18 -13.53
N GLN A 97 4.17 -1.73 -14.67
CA GLN A 97 4.88 -0.80 -15.54
C GLN A 97 5.10 0.55 -14.86
N ALA A 98 4.18 1.02 -13.99
CA ALA A 98 4.36 2.26 -13.23
C ALA A 98 5.61 2.19 -12.34
N SER A 99 5.82 1.07 -11.63
CA SER A 99 7.02 0.84 -10.82
C SER A 99 8.30 0.85 -11.66
N HIS A 100 8.25 0.28 -12.85
CA HIS A 100 9.39 0.29 -13.77
C HIS A 100 9.73 1.70 -14.27
N GLU A 101 8.74 2.48 -14.67
CA GLU A 101 8.93 3.86 -15.11
C GLU A 101 9.39 4.78 -13.95
N LEU A 102 8.86 4.54 -12.72
CA LEU A 102 9.36 5.24 -11.52
C LEU A 102 10.84 4.95 -11.29
N MET A 103 11.23 3.68 -11.38
CA MET A 103 12.63 3.28 -11.16
C MET A 103 13.57 3.95 -12.17
N LYS A 104 13.18 4.00 -13.47
CA LYS A 104 13.93 4.73 -14.49
C LYS A 104 14.11 6.22 -14.15
N LEU A 105 13.02 6.87 -13.74
CA LEU A 105 13.04 8.30 -13.39
C LEU A 105 13.94 8.56 -12.17
N VAL A 106 13.83 7.74 -11.13
CA VAL A 106 14.68 7.82 -9.93
C VAL A 106 16.16 7.60 -10.27
N GLN A 107 16.47 6.65 -11.15
CA GLN A 107 17.86 6.42 -11.60
C GLN A 107 18.42 7.60 -12.37
N LYS A 108 17.63 8.26 -13.22
CA LYS A 108 18.05 9.45 -13.99
C LYS A 108 18.25 10.67 -13.10
N THR A 109 17.38 10.86 -12.10
CA THR A 109 17.34 12.08 -11.28
C THR A 109 18.14 12.01 -9.99
N ASN A 110 18.47 10.81 -9.49
CA ASN A 110 19.13 10.57 -8.20
C ASN A 110 18.32 11.11 -6.98
N ILE A 111 17.02 11.26 -7.11
CA ILE A 111 16.13 11.75 -6.05
C ILE A 111 15.76 10.62 -5.07
N PRO A 112 15.79 10.84 -3.74
CA PRO A 112 15.35 9.86 -2.75
C PRO A 112 13.86 9.54 -2.87
N VAL A 113 13.49 8.30 -2.52
CA VAL A 113 12.13 7.78 -2.59
C VAL A 113 11.65 7.36 -1.21
N THR A 114 10.49 7.84 -0.80
CA THR A 114 9.75 7.30 0.34
C THR A 114 8.37 6.81 -0.08
N THR A 115 7.86 5.81 0.61
CA THR A 115 6.59 5.17 0.25
C THR A 115 5.58 5.24 1.38
N THR A 116 4.30 5.25 1.04
CA THR A 116 3.24 4.95 2.01
C THR A 116 3.22 3.47 2.34
N LEU A 117 2.46 3.06 3.37
CA LEU A 117 2.19 1.66 3.67
C LEU A 117 1.72 0.88 2.43
N HIS A 118 0.79 1.45 1.65
CA HIS A 118 0.29 0.85 0.40
C HIS A 118 1.22 1.06 -0.81
N GLY A 119 2.27 1.85 -0.68
CA GLY A 119 3.28 2.05 -1.71
C GLY A 119 4.48 1.09 -1.60
N LEU A 120 4.56 0.29 -0.55
CA LEU A 120 5.64 -0.67 -0.36
C LEU A 120 5.73 -1.64 -1.55
N GLY A 121 6.94 -1.76 -2.12
CA GLY A 121 7.20 -2.55 -3.32
C GLY A 121 7.05 -1.79 -4.65
N CYS A 122 6.54 -0.55 -4.66
CA CYS A 122 6.57 0.29 -5.87
C CYS A 122 7.99 0.63 -6.30
N TYR A 123 8.85 0.83 -5.32
CA TYR A 123 10.28 1.01 -5.48
C TYR A 123 11.02 -0.02 -4.63
N PRO A 124 12.16 -0.59 -5.09
CA PRO A 124 12.86 -1.63 -4.33
C PRO A 124 13.28 -1.16 -2.95
N GLY A 125 12.84 -1.87 -1.91
CA GLY A 125 13.15 -1.51 -0.52
C GLY A 125 14.61 -1.71 -0.10
N GLU A 126 15.40 -2.42 -0.92
CA GLU A 126 16.84 -2.62 -0.72
C GLU A 126 17.70 -1.58 -1.43
N ASP A 127 17.12 -0.82 -2.37
CA ASP A 127 17.87 0.21 -3.10
C ASP A 127 18.31 1.34 -2.14
N PRO A 128 19.56 1.82 -2.21
CA PRO A 128 20.05 2.90 -1.35
C PRO A 128 19.24 4.19 -1.43
N LYS A 129 18.54 4.43 -2.55
CA LYS A 129 17.68 5.61 -2.70
C LYS A 129 16.32 5.47 -1.99
N SER A 130 15.99 4.27 -1.52
CA SER A 130 14.79 4.04 -0.71
C SER A 130 14.98 4.53 0.72
N LEU A 131 14.10 5.41 1.18
CA LEU A 131 14.00 5.83 2.58
C LEU A 131 13.01 4.97 3.37
N ALA A 132 12.49 3.90 2.76
CA ALA A 132 11.43 3.05 3.29
C ALA A 132 10.10 3.83 3.50
N MET A 133 9.28 3.38 4.45
CA MET A 133 7.97 3.98 4.72
C MET A 133 8.09 5.25 5.56
N LEU A 134 7.28 6.27 5.23
CA LEU A 134 7.11 7.47 6.04
C LEU A 134 5.82 7.41 6.88
N GLY A 135 5.61 8.42 7.69
CA GLY A 135 4.41 8.61 8.51
C GLY A 135 4.57 8.12 9.94
N MET A 136 3.46 7.85 10.61
CA MET A 136 3.39 7.53 12.04
C MET A 136 4.31 6.35 12.44
N HIS A 137 4.46 5.36 11.57
CA HIS A 137 5.30 4.18 11.78
C HIS A 137 6.49 4.12 10.81
N GLY A 138 6.81 5.25 10.19
CA GLY A 138 7.88 5.39 9.22
C GLY A 138 9.27 5.49 9.85
N THR A 139 10.30 5.49 9.00
CA THR A 139 11.68 5.71 9.41
C THR A 139 11.91 7.18 9.78
N TYR A 140 12.93 7.42 10.61
CA TYR A 140 13.31 8.77 11.02
C TYR A 140 13.72 9.63 9.82
N GLU A 141 14.60 9.09 8.97
CA GLU A 141 15.07 9.76 7.76
C GLU A 141 13.95 10.06 6.75
N ALA A 142 12.98 9.15 6.56
CA ALA A 142 11.87 9.39 5.65
C ALA A 142 10.97 10.56 6.14
N ASN A 143 10.69 10.60 7.44
CA ASN A 143 9.87 11.65 8.03
C ASN A 143 10.58 13.01 7.99
N LEU A 144 11.88 13.08 8.30
CA LEU A 144 12.63 14.32 8.23
C LEU A 144 12.83 14.78 6.79
N ALA A 145 13.14 13.87 5.86
CA ALA A 145 13.27 14.20 4.45
C ALA A 145 11.97 14.77 3.88
N MET A 146 10.81 14.22 4.28
CA MET A 146 9.51 14.75 3.89
C MET A 146 9.26 16.15 4.46
N ASN A 147 9.69 16.42 5.70
CA ASN A 147 9.50 17.72 6.34
C ASN A 147 10.42 18.81 5.75
N GLU A 148 11.68 18.44 5.43
CA GLU A 148 12.74 19.35 5.02
C GLU A 148 12.85 19.56 3.50
N CYS A 149 12.11 18.76 2.70
CA CYS A 149 12.18 18.85 1.24
C CYS A 149 11.71 20.21 0.73
N ASP A 150 12.34 20.67 -0.36
CA ASP A 150 11.93 21.86 -1.13
C ASP A 150 11.10 21.52 -2.37
N LEU A 151 11.12 20.26 -2.81
CA LEU A 151 10.31 19.73 -3.90
C LEU A 151 9.74 18.35 -3.51
N MET A 152 8.42 18.24 -3.49
CA MET A 152 7.70 16.99 -3.29
C MET A 152 7.07 16.53 -4.60
N ILE A 153 7.43 15.32 -5.05
CA ILE A 153 6.83 14.69 -6.24
C ILE A 153 5.96 13.55 -5.74
N ASN A 154 4.66 13.82 -5.58
CA ASN A 154 3.69 12.85 -5.08
C ASN A 154 3.15 11.98 -6.22
N VAL A 155 3.46 10.68 -6.19
CA VAL A 155 3.08 9.69 -7.18
C VAL A 155 2.00 8.76 -6.61
N GLY A 156 0.75 9.12 -6.77
CA GLY A 156 -0.41 8.30 -6.39
C GLY A 156 -0.62 8.12 -4.89
N ALA A 157 -0.24 9.11 -4.06
CA ALA A 157 -0.53 9.13 -2.63
C ALA A 157 -1.58 10.20 -2.32
N ARG A 158 -2.61 9.83 -1.54
CA ARG A 158 -3.78 10.67 -1.25
C ARG A 158 -3.62 11.63 -0.06
N PHE A 159 -2.44 11.80 0.49
CA PHE A 159 -2.19 12.58 1.70
C PHE A 159 -3.05 12.11 2.89
N ASP A 160 -2.86 10.85 3.26
CA ASP A 160 -3.55 10.22 4.39
C ASP A 160 -3.07 10.80 5.72
N ASP A 161 -3.97 10.88 6.72
CA ASP A 161 -3.66 11.45 8.03
C ASP A 161 -2.57 10.66 8.80
N ARG A 162 -2.44 9.36 8.53
CA ARG A 162 -1.36 8.51 9.10
C ARG A 162 0.03 8.89 8.58
N VAL A 163 0.09 9.63 7.48
CA VAL A 163 1.31 10.16 6.89
C VAL A 163 1.50 11.63 7.23
N THR A 164 0.46 12.44 6.99
CA THR A 164 0.58 13.89 7.11
C THR A 164 0.66 14.39 8.56
N GLY A 165 -0.02 13.70 9.48
CA GLY A 165 -0.23 14.23 10.81
C GLY A 165 -0.88 15.62 10.74
N ARG A 166 -0.27 16.61 11.39
CA ARG A 166 -0.74 18.00 11.40
C ARG A 166 -0.49 18.66 10.05
N LEU A 167 -1.57 18.98 9.33
CA LEU A 167 -1.54 19.44 7.95
C LEU A 167 -0.77 20.75 7.72
N ASP A 168 -0.86 21.69 8.66
CA ASP A 168 -0.18 22.99 8.59
C ASP A 168 1.35 22.90 8.78
N ALA A 169 1.83 21.75 9.28
CA ALA A 169 3.25 21.47 9.48
C ALA A 169 3.80 20.42 8.49
N PHE A 170 2.94 19.85 7.64
CA PHE A 170 3.37 18.81 6.69
C PHE A 170 4.08 19.42 5.49
N SER A 171 5.39 19.18 5.38
CA SER A 171 6.24 19.65 4.27
C SER A 171 5.98 21.12 3.90
N PRO A 172 6.16 22.06 4.85
CA PRO A 172 5.66 23.44 4.72
C PRO A 172 6.38 24.26 3.65
N ASN A 173 7.62 23.89 3.31
CA ASN A 173 8.49 24.67 2.44
C ASN A 173 8.62 24.09 1.02
N SER A 174 7.94 22.98 0.70
CA SER A 174 8.07 22.32 -0.59
C SER A 174 7.09 22.85 -1.63
N ILE A 175 7.56 22.94 -2.88
CA ILE A 175 6.70 22.93 -4.07
C ILE A 175 6.19 21.50 -4.26
N LYS A 176 4.90 21.34 -4.50
CA LYS A 176 4.22 20.04 -4.52
C LYS A 176 3.64 19.73 -5.89
N PHE A 177 4.14 18.67 -6.52
CA PHE A 177 3.55 18.06 -7.71
C PHE A 177 2.73 16.84 -7.30
N HIS A 178 1.49 16.72 -7.79
CA HIS A 178 0.59 15.62 -7.46
C HIS A 178 0.04 14.91 -8.69
N PHE A 179 0.33 13.63 -8.80
CA PHE A 179 -0.20 12.71 -9.80
C PHE A 179 -1.23 11.80 -9.15
N ASP A 180 -2.49 11.90 -9.54
CA ASP A 180 -3.55 11.02 -9.03
C ASP A 180 -4.64 10.83 -10.08
N ILE A 181 -5.10 9.58 -10.25
CA ILE A 181 -6.22 9.27 -11.15
C ILE A 181 -7.57 9.70 -10.58
N ASP A 182 -7.65 9.87 -9.26
CA ASP A 182 -8.86 10.30 -8.55
C ASP A 182 -8.86 11.80 -8.32
N GLN A 183 -9.58 12.53 -9.17
CA GLN A 183 -9.74 13.99 -9.06
C GLN A 183 -10.22 14.41 -7.66
N SER A 184 -10.99 13.57 -6.96
CA SER A 184 -11.50 13.91 -5.62
C SER A 184 -10.43 13.87 -4.53
N SER A 185 -9.31 13.23 -4.77
CA SER A 185 -8.16 13.19 -3.86
C SER A 185 -7.25 14.41 -4.00
N ILE A 186 -7.26 15.06 -5.17
CA ILE A 186 -6.42 16.22 -5.47
C ILE A 186 -6.93 17.45 -4.70
N ASN A 187 -6.02 18.13 -4.01
CA ASN A 187 -6.31 19.31 -3.18
C ASN A 187 -7.34 19.09 -2.05
N LYS A 188 -7.60 17.82 -1.69
CA LYS A 188 -8.54 17.49 -0.63
C LYS A 188 -7.98 17.81 0.76
N ASN A 189 -6.85 17.22 1.12
CA ASN A 189 -6.24 17.37 2.44
C ASN A 189 -5.09 18.38 2.41
N VAL A 190 -4.21 18.27 1.42
CA VAL A 190 -3.05 19.15 1.22
C VAL A 190 -3.22 19.88 -0.11
N LYS A 191 -3.00 21.20 -0.09
CA LYS A 191 -2.96 21.99 -1.32
C LYS A 191 -1.64 21.74 -2.04
N VAL A 192 -1.70 21.58 -3.36
CA VAL A 192 -0.54 21.34 -4.20
C VAL A 192 -0.40 22.44 -5.24
N ASP A 193 0.83 22.69 -5.67
CA ASP A 193 1.15 23.77 -6.64
C ASP A 193 0.85 23.32 -8.07
N TYR A 194 1.19 22.08 -8.38
CA TYR A 194 0.96 21.48 -9.69
C TYR A 194 0.25 20.13 -9.56
N GLN A 195 -0.69 19.85 -10.43
CA GLN A 195 -1.48 18.62 -10.40
C GLN A 195 -1.76 18.07 -11.78
N THR A 196 -1.84 16.74 -11.87
CA THR A 196 -2.37 16.07 -13.05
C THR A 196 -3.32 14.95 -12.66
N ASN A 197 -4.48 14.89 -13.35
CA ASN A 197 -5.44 13.81 -13.18
C ASN A 197 -5.26 12.80 -14.31
N THR A 198 -4.19 12.00 -14.21
CA THR A 198 -3.75 11.07 -15.25
C THR A 198 -3.29 9.76 -14.61
N ASP A 199 -3.40 8.64 -15.32
CA ASP A 199 -2.82 7.36 -14.91
C ASP A 199 -1.31 7.49 -14.67
N ILE A 200 -0.80 6.86 -13.60
CA ILE A 200 0.60 6.98 -13.18
C ILE A 200 1.56 6.39 -14.23
N THR A 201 1.21 5.26 -14.84
CA THR A 201 2.04 4.63 -15.88
C THR A 201 2.20 5.56 -17.07
N LEU A 202 1.09 6.15 -17.53
CA LEU A 202 1.11 7.10 -18.63
C LEU A 202 1.93 8.34 -18.30
N SER A 203 1.74 8.89 -17.10
CA SER A 203 2.45 10.09 -16.65
C SER A 203 3.95 9.86 -16.55
N LEU A 204 4.39 8.81 -15.86
CA LEU A 204 5.82 8.52 -15.68
C LEU A 204 6.50 8.17 -16.99
N LYS A 205 5.80 7.42 -17.87
CA LYS A 205 6.30 7.12 -19.21
C LYS A 205 6.49 8.40 -20.04
N ALA A 206 5.51 9.28 -20.07
CA ALA A 206 5.59 10.54 -20.82
C ALA A 206 6.74 11.44 -20.30
N ILE A 207 6.97 11.49 -18.97
CA ILE A 207 8.10 12.21 -18.38
C ILE A 207 9.43 11.59 -18.82
N ASN A 208 9.56 10.26 -18.77
CA ASN A 208 10.77 9.57 -19.22
C ASN A 208 11.04 9.78 -20.70
N ASP A 209 10.00 9.67 -21.54
CA ASP A 209 10.08 9.92 -22.99
C ASP A 209 10.48 11.38 -23.29
N TYR A 210 9.93 12.36 -22.54
CA TYR A 210 10.30 13.77 -22.67
C TYR A 210 11.79 14.01 -22.35
N ILE A 211 12.27 13.44 -21.23
CA ILE A 211 13.68 13.52 -20.82
C ILE A 211 14.60 12.97 -21.92
N GLU A 212 14.27 11.80 -22.47
CA GLU A 212 15.05 11.13 -23.51
C GLU A 212 15.01 11.92 -24.84
N ASN A 213 13.84 12.31 -25.31
CA ASN A 213 13.66 12.99 -26.59
C ASN A 213 14.26 14.40 -26.61
N ARG A 214 14.32 15.08 -25.47
CA ARG A 214 14.90 16.43 -25.34
C ARG A 214 16.36 16.39 -24.90
N GLY A 215 16.93 15.20 -24.63
CA GLY A 215 18.30 15.06 -24.15
C GLY A 215 18.53 15.76 -22.79
N VAL A 216 17.52 15.78 -21.89
CA VAL A 216 17.65 16.39 -20.58
C VAL A 216 18.62 15.56 -19.74
N ASN A 217 19.65 16.21 -19.22
CA ASN A 217 20.60 15.60 -18.30
C ASN A 217 20.47 16.22 -16.92
N PHE A 218 20.59 15.38 -15.89
CA PHE A 218 20.61 15.80 -14.50
C PHE A 218 22.03 15.63 -13.93
N ASP A 219 22.51 16.63 -13.23
CA ASP A 219 23.76 16.53 -12.50
C ASP A 219 23.55 15.60 -11.28
N GLN A 220 24.20 14.44 -11.32
CA GLN A 220 24.07 13.43 -10.25
C GLN A 220 24.61 13.94 -8.91
N SER A 221 25.53 14.92 -8.91
CA SER A 221 26.10 15.53 -7.70
C SER A 221 25.24 16.67 -7.13
N GLN A 222 24.20 17.11 -7.84
CA GLN A 222 23.33 18.21 -7.41
C GLN A 222 22.76 18.00 -6.01
N TYR A 223 22.55 16.74 -5.61
CA TYR A 223 21.92 16.36 -4.35
C TYR A 223 22.90 15.77 -3.32
N ASP A 224 24.22 15.88 -3.50
CA ASP A 224 25.21 15.31 -2.58
C ASP A 224 25.05 15.83 -1.14
N GLN A 225 24.78 17.12 -0.97
CA GLN A 225 24.52 17.69 0.36
C GLN A 225 23.22 17.16 0.98
N TRP A 226 22.19 16.96 0.14
CA TRP A 226 20.93 16.39 0.57
C TRP A 226 21.08 14.91 0.98
N TRP A 227 21.80 14.13 0.20
CA TRP A 227 22.14 12.75 0.55
C TRP A 227 23.00 12.68 1.80
N GLY A 228 23.96 13.57 1.98
CA GLY A 228 24.76 13.66 3.21
C GLY A 228 23.90 13.93 4.45
N GLN A 229 22.90 14.80 4.35
CA GLN A 229 21.94 15.06 5.43
C GLN A 229 21.05 13.83 5.72
N ILE A 230 20.56 13.16 4.66
CA ILE A 230 19.77 11.94 4.81
C ILE A 230 20.59 10.82 5.47
N ASP A 231 21.84 10.66 5.10
CA ASP A 231 22.73 9.64 5.66
C ASP A 231 23.09 9.94 7.13
N GLU A 232 23.19 11.20 7.54
CA GLU A 232 23.28 11.58 8.95
C GLU A 232 22.03 11.12 9.73
N TRP A 233 20.82 11.31 9.17
CA TRP A 233 19.59 10.85 9.80
C TRP A 233 19.49 9.32 9.84
N ARG A 234 19.90 8.62 8.79
CA ARG A 234 20.02 7.16 8.77
C ARG A 234 20.95 6.63 9.85
N GLY A 235 22.02 7.39 10.15
CA GLY A 235 22.96 7.07 11.21
C GLY A 235 22.33 7.00 12.61
N LYS A 236 21.13 7.60 12.82
CA LYS A 236 20.35 7.42 14.06
C LYS A 236 19.84 5.99 14.24
N ASN A 237 19.77 5.21 13.14
CA ASN A 237 19.32 3.82 13.16
C ASN A 237 18.01 3.61 13.95
N SER A 238 16.98 4.38 13.59
CA SER A 238 15.73 4.51 14.35
C SER A 238 14.96 3.19 14.53
N LEU A 239 15.23 2.20 13.68
CA LEU A 239 14.64 0.86 13.76
C LEU A 239 15.59 -0.15 14.43
N PHE A 240 16.61 0.31 15.13
CA PHE A 240 17.53 -0.57 15.86
C PHE A 240 16.79 -1.36 16.94
N TYR A 241 17.18 -2.61 17.10
CA TYR A 241 16.75 -3.49 18.19
C TYR A 241 17.89 -4.43 18.60
N GLU A 242 17.93 -4.81 19.86
CA GLU A 242 18.82 -5.86 20.36
C GLU A 242 18.03 -7.15 20.54
N GLN A 243 18.53 -8.26 19.97
CA GLN A 243 17.99 -9.59 20.18
C GLN A 243 18.74 -10.25 21.32
N GLY A 244 18.04 -10.52 22.42
CA GLY A 244 18.56 -11.32 23.53
C GLY A 244 18.25 -12.81 23.34
N ASP A 245 18.65 -13.62 24.33
CA ASP A 245 18.50 -15.08 24.30
C ASP A 245 17.20 -15.60 24.95
N GLU A 246 16.50 -14.75 25.73
CA GLU A 246 15.32 -15.17 26.49
C GLU A 246 14.02 -15.15 25.66
N VAL A 247 13.87 -14.15 24.80
CA VAL A 247 12.67 -13.95 23.97
C VAL A 247 13.04 -13.59 22.54
N ILE A 248 12.24 -14.07 21.59
CA ILE A 248 12.38 -13.68 20.19
C ILE A 248 11.63 -12.37 19.99
N LYS A 249 12.34 -11.28 19.67
CA LYS A 249 11.70 -10.01 19.34
C LYS A 249 10.98 -10.08 17.99
N PRO A 250 9.79 -9.48 17.86
CA PRO A 250 9.05 -9.45 16.59
C PRO A 250 9.88 -8.93 15.42
N GLN A 251 10.67 -7.90 15.65
CA GLN A 251 11.59 -7.32 14.66
C GLN A 251 12.59 -8.36 14.13
N HIS A 252 13.15 -9.15 15.03
CA HIS A 252 14.09 -10.22 14.68
C HIS A 252 13.39 -11.32 13.87
N ALA A 253 12.23 -11.76 14.33
CA ALA A 253 11.44 -12.79 13.66
C ALA A 253 11.10 -12.39 12.21
N ILE A 254 10.63 -11.16 11.99
CA ILE A 254 10.31 -10.64 10.66
C ILE A 254 11.56 -10.51 9.78
N ARG A 255 12.66 -9.99 10.33
CA ARG A 255 13.92 -9.87 9.59
C ARG A 255 14.44 -11.25 9.15
N ARG A 256 14.40 -12.24 10.04
CA ARG A 256 14.78 -13.62 9.70
C ARG A 256 13.86 -14.23 8.65
N LEU A 257 12.56 -13.98 8.76
CA LEU A 257 11.60 -14.41 7.74
C LEU A 257 11.94 -13.83 6.36
N TYR A 258 12.25 -12.53 6.30
CA TYR A 258 12.71 -11.89 5.07
C TYR A 258 14.00 -12.54 4.52
N GLU A 259 15.03 -12.72 5.35
CA GLU A 259 16.30 -13.33 4.95
C GLU A 259 16.13 -14.74 4.36
N LEU A 260 15.18 -15.51 4.88
CA LEU A 260 14.87 -16.87 4.42
C LEU A 260 14.03 -16.91 3.13
N THR A 261 13.34 -15.81 2.78
CA THR A 261 12.33 -15.82 1.71
C THR A 261 12.56 -14.79 0.60
N ASN A 262 13.54 -13.89 0.74
CA ASN A 262 13.81 -12.81 -0.20
C ASN A 262 14.20 -13.26 -1.62
N GLN A 263 14.70 -14.49 -1.77
CA GLN A 263 15.05 -15.08 -3.06
C GLN A 263 13.92 -15.89 -3.70
N THR A 264 12.78 -16.01 -3.00
CA THR A 264 11.61 -16.76 -3.50
C THR A 264 10.56 -15.81 -4.08
N ASN A 265 9.64 -16.35 -4.88
CA ASN A 265 8.46 -15.60 -5.30
C ASN A 265 7.44 -15.57 -4.16
N THR A 266 7.64 -14.64 -3.22
CA THR A 266 6.88 -14.56 -1.98
C THR A 266 5.83 -13.46 -2.03
N PHE A 267 4.62 -13.78 -1.58
CA PHE A 267 3.56 -12.82 -1.24
C PHE A 267 3.39 -12.79 0.26
N VAL A 268 3.36 -11.60 0.82
CA VAL A 268 3.13 -11.38 2.24
C VAL A 268 1.77 -10.72 2.42
N THR A 269 0.88 -11.41 3.13
CA THR A 269 -0.34 -10.81 3.66
C THR A 269 -0.15 -10.45 5.12
N THR A 270 -0.92 -9.52 5.64
CA THR A 270 -0.90 -9.25 7.08
C THR A 270 -2.28 -9.12 7.66
N GLU A 271 -2.42 -9.59 8.87
CA GLU A 271 -3.43 -9.13 9.78
C GLU A 271 -3.15 -7.68 10.21
N VAL A 272 -4.04 -7.05 10.99
CA VAL A 272 -3.91 -5.64 11.41
C VAL A 272 -3.53 -5.52 12.87
N GLY A 273 -2.44 -4.79 13.13
CA GLY A 273 -1.89 -4.54 14.46
C GLY A 273 -0.40 -4.18 14.43
N GLN A 274 0.31 -4.35 15.55
CA GLN A 274 1.77 -4.09 15.61
C GLN A 274 2.55 -4.97 14.64
N HIS A 275 2.17 -6.23 14.48
CA HIS A 275 2.79 -7.17 13.53
C HIS A 275 2.76 -6.65 12.08
N GLN A 276 1.69 -5.97 11.68
CA GLN A 276 1.58 -5.29 10.38
C GLN A 276 2.66 -4.20 10.23
N MET A 277 2.85 -3.39 11.27
CA MET A 277 3.85 -2.32 11.25
C MET A 277 5.26 -2.89 11.26
N TRP A 278 5.54 -3.92 12.06
CA TRP A 278 6.84 -4.61 12.04
C TRP A 278 7.11 -5.25 10.68
N ALA A 279 6.11 -5.87 10.05
CA ALA A 279 6.25 -6.40 8.71
C ALA A 279 6.60 -5.30 7.69
N ALA A 280 5.92 -4.15 7.75
CA ALA A 280 6.21 -3.00 6.89
C ALA A 280 7.61 -2.40 7.09
N GLN A 281 8.15 -2.48 8.31
CA GLN A 281 9.45 -1.91 8.68
C GLN A 281 10.64 -2.86 8.41
N TYR A 282 10.47 -4.16 8.68
CA TYR A 282 11.59 -5.12 8.70
C TYR A 282 11.56 -6.15 7.58
N TYR A 283 10.44 -6.29 6.85
CA TYR A 283 10.37 -7.09 5.62
C TYR A 283 10.49 -6.15 4.42
N LYS A 284 11.58 -6.27 3.65
CA LYS A 284 11.83 -5.39 2.51
C LYS A 284 11.11 -5.90 1.25
N PHE A 285 10.28 -5.06 0.67
CA PHE A 285 9.55 -5.37 -0.56
C PHE A 285 10.27 -4.75 -1.77
N SER A 286 10.75 -5.59 -2.68
CA SER A 286 11.50 -5.15 -3.87
C SER A 286 10.74 -5.37 -5.18
N LYS A 287 9.51 -5.88 -5.10
CA LYS A 287 8.63 -6.12 -6.26
C LYS A 287 7.22 -5.60 -5.98
N PRO A 288 6.54 -5.05 -7.00
CA PRO A 288 5.16 -4.61 -6.85
C PRO A 288 4.22 -5.78 -6.53
N ASN A 289 3.12 -5.47 -5.84
CA ASN A 289 2.05 -6.42 -5.51
C ASN A 289 2.50 -7.65 -4.69
N ARG A 290 3.56 -7.52 -3.88
CA ARG A 290 4.02 -8.57 -2.95
C ARG A 290 3.61 -8.30 -1.50
N TRP A 291 3.10 -7.13 -1.23
CA TRP A 291 2.58 -6.67 0.05
C TRP A 291 1.07 -6.49 -0.03
N ILE A 292 0.31 -7.25 0.76
CA ILE A 292 -1.16 -7.27 0.73
C ILE A 292 -1.66 -7.05 2.15
N THR A 293 -2.24 -5.88 2.41
CA THR A 293 -2.62 -5.48 3.76
C THR A 293 -3.84 -4.56 3.76
N SER A 294 -4.61 -4.58 4.84
CA SER A 294 -5.67 -3.59 5.07
C SER A 294 -5.09 -2.37 5.78
N GLY A 295 -4.73 -1.31 5.03
CA GLY A 295 -4.13 -0.09 5.57
C GLY A 295 -5.04 1.14 5.47
N GLY A 296 -6.14 1.07 4.73
CA GLY A 296 -7.14 2.14 4.65
C GLY A 296 -8.10 2.11 5.83
N LEU A 297 -8.90 1.06 5.96
CA LEU A 297 -9.78 0.84 7.11
C LEU A 297 -9.04 0.19 8.29
N GLY A 298 -8.07 -0.69 8.02
CA GLY A 298 -7.36 -1.42 9.06
C GLY A 298 -8.20 -2.56 9.65
N THR A 299 -8.70 -3.44 8.79
CA THR A 299 -9.60 -4.52 9.17
C THR A 299 -8.82 -5.67 9.78
N MET A 300 -8.98 -5.92 11.08
CA MET A 300 -8.51 -7.15 11.71
C MET A 300 -9.25 -8.36 11.12
N GLY A 301 -8.56 -9.49 10.94
CA GLY A 301 -9.12 -10.67 10.25
C GLY A 301 -8.97 -10.64 8.72
N PHE A 302 -8.25 -9.66 8.15
CA PHE A 302 -8.05 -9.53 6.70
C PHE A 302 -7.00 -10.51 6.16
N GLY A 303 -5.95 -10.79 6.92
CA GLY A 303 -4.71 -11.43 6.44
C GLY A 303 -4.94 -12.83 5.90
N MET A 304 -5.56 -13.71 6.70
CA MET A 304 -5.82 -15.10 6.31
C MET A 304 -6.72 -15.24 5.07
N PRO A 305 -7.89 -14.57 4.95
CA PRO A 305 -8.68 -14.58 3.72
C PRO A 305 -7.93 -14.04 2.50
N ALA A 306 -7.12 -13.00 2.69
CA ALA A 306 -6.30 -12.43 1.62
C ALA A 306 -5.19 -13.41 1.17
N ALA A 307 -4.61 -14.17 2.11
CA ALA A 307 -3.62 -15.21 1.80
C ALA A 307 -4.24 -16.33 0.94
N ILE A 308 -5.47 -16.74 1.24
CA ILE A 308 -6.22 -17.70 0.41
C ILE A 308 -6.34 -17.19 -1.01
N GLY A 309 -6.81 -15.95 -1.18
CA GLY A 309 -6.94 -15.32 -2.50
C GLY A 309 -5.60 -15.22 -3.24
N ALA A 310 -4.54 -14.81 -2.54
CA ALA A 310 -3.20 -14.71 -3.11
C ALA A 310 -2.66 -16.07 -3.58
N GLN A 311 -2.85 -17.12 -2.76
CA GLN A 311 -2.39 -18.47 -3.10
C GLN A 311 -3.17 -19.08 -4.25
N MET A 312 -4.50 -18.87 -4.29
CA MET A 312 -5.35 -19.31 -5.42
C MET A 312 -4.93 -18.66 -6.73
N ALA A 313 -4.58 -17.38 -6.70
CA ALA A 313 -4.14 -16.63 -7.88
C ALA A 313 -2.68 -16.96 -8.28
N ASN A 314 -1.86 -17.47 -7.36
CA ASN A 314 -0.45 -17.77 -7.56
C ASN A 314 -0.09 -19.12 -6.93
N PRO A 315 -0.50 -20.25 -7.54
CA PRO A 315 -0.37 -21.59 -6.94
C PRO A 315 1.07 -21.98 -6.59
N GLU A 316 2.04 -21.54 -7.38
CA GLU A 316 3.47 -21.88 -7.23
C GLU A 316 4.24 -20.89 -6.32
N ALA A 317 3.58 -19.86 -5.82
CA ALA A 317 4.22 -18.87 -4.97
C ALA A 317 4.23 -19.30 -3.50
N LEU A 318 5.19 -18.79 -2.75
CA LEU A 318 5.16 -18.84 -1.30
C LEU A 318 4.25 -17.72 -0.79
N VAL A 319 3.17 -18.06 -0.10
CA VAL A 319 2.27 -17.08 0.52
C VAL A 319 2.39 -17.20 2.04
N ILE A 320 2.68 -16.05 2.68
CA ILE A 320 2.89 -15.97 4.12
C ILE A 320 1.92 -14.93 4.69
N ASP A 321 1.09 -15.35 5.64
CA ASP A 321 0.29 -14.44 6.45
C ASP A 321 1.02 -14.11 7.75
N ILE A 322 1.38 -12.85 7.93
CA ILE A 322 1.99 -12.36 9.18
C ILE A 322 0.89 -11.84 10.08
N ALA A 323 0.63 -12.56 11.14
CA ALA A 323 -0.54 -12.38 11.99
C ALA A 323 -0.18 -12.02 13.45
N GLY A 324 -1.07 -11.32 14.10
CA GLY A 324 -1.17 -11.29 15.55
C GLY A 324 -2.30 -12.23 15.98
N GLU A 325 -2.18 -12.82 17.16
CA GLU A 325 -3.07 -13.88 17.64
C GLU A 325 -4.55 -13.45 17.68
N ALA A 326 -4.83 -12.25 18.21
CA ALA A 326 -6.20 -11.76 18.34
C ALA A 326 -6.83 -11.46 16.97
N SER A 327 -6.06 -10.93 16.03
CA SER A 327 -6.52 -10.61 14.68
C SER A 327 -6.77 -11.88 13.86
N PHE A 328 -5.88 -12.87 13.96
CA PHE A 328 -6.01 -14.17 13.30
C PHE A 328 -7.26 -14.92 13.74
N LEU A 329 -7.59 -14.87 15.04
CA LEU A 329 -8.79 -15.53 15.59
C LEU A 329 -10.11 -14.97 15.03
N MET A 330 -10.12 -13.78 14.47
CA MET A 330 -11.35 -13.17 13.94
C MET A 330 -11.90 -13.86 12.70
N ASN A 331 -11.03 -14.53 11.91
CA ASN A 331 -11.41 -15.27 10.72
C ASN A 331 -10.76 -16.67 10.66
N ILE A 332 -10.56 -17.27 11.82
CA ILE A 332 -9.97 -18.61 11.98
C ILE A 332 -10.68 -19.70 11.17
N GLN A 333 -12.01 -19.58 10.97
CA GLN A 333 -12.79 -20.54 10.20
C GLN A 333 -12.31 -20.70 8.76
N GLU A 334 -11.60 -19.71 8.22
CA GLU A 334 -11.06 -19.73 6.86
C GLU A 334 -9.94 -20.76 6.67
N ILE A 335 -9.38 -21.30 7.76
CA ILE A 335 -8.45 -22.46 7.70
C ILE A 335 -9.14 -23.62 6.99
N ALA A 336 -10.45 -23.83 7.24
CA ALA A 336 -11.20 -24.89 6.58
C ALA A 336 -11.19 -24.74 5.05
N THR A 337 -11.31 -23.51 4.55
CA THR A 337 -11.19 -23.19 3.12
C THR A 337 -9.79 -23.52 2.59
N ALA A 338 -8.74 -23.10 3.30
CA ALA A 338 -7.35 -23.39 2.90
C ALA A 338 -7.08 -24.89 2.83
N VAL A 339 -7.51 -25.65 3.82
CA VAL A 339 -7.37 -27.12 3.86
C VAL A 339 -8.18 -27.78 2.77
N GLN A 340 -9.43 -27.36 2.55
CA GLN A 340 -10.32 -27.89 1.50
C GLN A 340 -9.66 -27.81 0.12
N TYR A 341 -8.99 -26.70 -0.18
CA TYR A 341 -8.33 -26.46 -1.46
C TYR A 341 -6.84 -26.80 -1.45
N LYS A 342 -6.33 -27.40 -0.36
CA LYS A 342 -4.92 -27.80 -0.20
C LYS A 342 -3.93 -26.66 -0.47
N LEU A 343 -4.24 -25.48 0.02
CA LEU A 343 -3.41 -24.28 -0.17
C LEU A 343 -2.23 -24.30 0.81
N PRO A 344 -0.97 -24.25 0.33
CA PRO A 344 0.22 -24.38 1.17
C PRO A 344 0.61 -23.07 1.87
N ILE A 345 -0.35 -22.28 2.31
CA ILE A 345 -0.17 -21.00 2.99
C ILE A 345 0.63 -21.20 4.27
N LYS A 346 1.53 -20.28 4.59
CA LYS A 346 2.25 -20.23 5.85
C LYS A 346 1.66 -19.14 6.74
N ILE A 347 1.15 -19.52 7.89
CA ILE A 347 0.63 -18.59 8.89
C ILE A 347 1.71 -18.36 9.94
N PHE A 348 2.19 -17.12 10.05
CA PHE A 348 3.27 -16.72 10.93
C PHE A 348 2.73 -15.80 12.04
N ILE A 349 2.39 -16.41 13.20
CA ILE A 349 1.75 -15.70 14.31
C ILE A 349 2.82 -15.15 15.25
N LEU A 350 2.83 -13.84 15.43
CA LEU A 350 3.59 -13.14 16.45
C LEU A 350 2.73 -13.01 17.71
N ASN A 351 2.74 -14.08 18.52
CA ASN A 351 1.92 -14.17 19.72
C ASN A 351 2.60 -13.46 20.90
N ASN A 352 2.00 -12.42 21.41
CA ASN A 352 2.43 -11.69 22.60
C ASN A 352 1.34 -11.53 23.66
N GLU A 353 0.19 -12.20 23.47
CA GLU A 353 -0.97 -12.19 24.39
C GLU A 353 -1.62 -10.82 24.56
N TYR A 354 -1.40 -9.92 23.60
CA TYR A 354 -1.96 -8.57 23.63
C TYR A 354 -2.51 -8.14 22.28
N MET A 355 -3.59 -7.38 22.30
CA MET A 355 -3.91 -6.47 21.21
C MET A 355 -2.88 -5.33 21.22
N GLY A 356 -1.70 -5.62 20.65
CA GLY A 356 -0.48 -4.86 20.87
C GLY A 356 -0.56 -3.40 20.45
N MET A 357 -1.25 -3.07 19.34
CA MET A 357 -1.45 -1.69 18.92
C MET A 357 -2.34 -0.91 19.92
N VAL A 358 -3.38 -1.54 20.46
CA VAL A 358 -4.25 -0.94 21.48
C VAL A 358 -3.44 -0.65 22.75
N ARG A 359 -2.66 -1.65 23.22
CA ARG A 359 -1.77 -1.48 24.37
C ARG A 359 -0.75 -0.36 24.16
N GLN A 360 -0.12 -0.29 23.00
CA GLN A 360 0.83 0.77 22.67
C GLN A 360 0.22 2.17 22.80
N TRP A 361 -1.01 2.37 22.34
CA TRP A 361 -1.70 3.64 22.49
C TRP A 361 -2.05 3.94 23.94
N GLN A 362 -2.48 2.94 24.70
CA GLN A 362 -2.73 3.09 26.14
C GLN A 362 -1.46 3.50 26.88
N GLU A 363 -0.32 2.93 26.52
CA GLU A 363 0.98 3.23 27.11
C GLU A 363 1.43 4.66 26.76
N LEU A 364 1.49 4.99 25.47
CA LEU A 364 2.07 6.24 24.98
C LEU A 364 1.15 7.48 25.21
N LEU A 365 -0.17 7.32 25.06
CA LEU A 365 -1.10 8.44 25.01
C LEU A 365 -2.06 8.50 26.22
N HIS A 366 -2.21 7.42 26.96
CA HIS A 366 -3.18 7.32 28.05
C HIS A 366 -2.54 7.03 29.42
N GLY A 367 -1.25 7.36 29.58
CA GLY A 367 -0.52 7.25 30.85
C GLY A 367 -0.50 5.83 31.40
N SER A 368 -0.31 4.84 30.53
CA SER A 368 -0.24 3.38 30.87
C SER A 368 -1.50 2.86 31.58
N ARG A 369 -2.66 3.46 31.31
CA ARG A 369 -3.94 2.97 31.81
C ARG A 369 -4.46 1.86 30.90
N TYR A 370 -3.99 0.64 31.16
CA TYR A 370 -4.35 -0.55 30.38
C TYR A 370 -5.78 -1.00 30.69
N SER A 371 -6.56 -1.31 29.66
CA SER A 371 -7.92 -1.85 29.77
C SER A 371 -8.20 -2.74 28.56
N GLU A 372 -8.60 -3.99 28.81
CA GLU A 372 -9.08 -4.96 27.83
C GLU A 372 -8.15 -5.16 26.62
N SER A 373 -6.84 -4.95 26.77
CA SER A 373 -5.83 -5.17 25.72
C SER A 373 -5.02 -6.45 25.91
N TYR A 374 -5.15 -7.11 27.07
CA TYR A 374 -4.54 -8.41 27.39
C TYR A 374 -5.52 -9.54 27.04
N VAL A 375 -5.01 -10.64 26.50
CA VAL A 375 -5.77 -11.82 26.12
C VAL A 375 -5.11 -13.06 26.74
N ASP A 376 -5.64 -13.54 27.86
CA ASP A 376 -5.13 -14.70 28.59
C ASP A 376 -5.79 -16.03 28.18
N ALA A 377 -6.94 -15.98 27.51
CA ALA A 377 -7.70 -17.16 27.07
C ALA A 377 -7.43 -17.50 25.60
N LEU A 378 -6.15 -17.63 25.23
CA LEU A 378 -5.77 -18.01 23.88
C LEU A 378 -5.80 -19.53 23.67
N PRO A 379 -6.18 -20.02 22.49
CA PRO A 379 -6.05 -21.43 22.16
C PRO A 379 -4.56 -21.82 21.99
N ASP A 380 -4.27 -23.10 22.15
CA ASP A 380 -3.05 -23.69 21.63
C ASP A 380 -3.15 -23.72 20.10
N PHE A 381 -2.47 -22.80 19.43
CA PHE A 381 -2.55 -22.62 17.96
C PHE A 381 -2.09 -23.88 17.20
N LYS A 382 -1.19 -24.68 17.76
CA LYS A 382 -0.77 -25.93 17.14
C LYS A 382 -1.90 -26.94 17.13
N LYS A 383 -2.53 -27.18 18.29
CA LYS A 383 -3.69 -28.07 18.38
C LYS A 383 -4.87 -27.56 17.55
N LEU A 384 -5.00 -26.24 17.46
CA LEU A 384 -6.02 -25.61 16.62
C LEU A 384 -5.80 -25.95 15.15
N ALA A 385 -4.59 -25.81 14.62
CA ALA A 385 -4.25 -26.20 13.26
C ALA A 385 -4.50 -27.70 13.03
N GLU A 386 -4.02 -28.55 13.95
CA GLU A 386 -4.24 -30.00 13.91
C GLU A 386 -5.73 -30.37 13.88
N SER A 387 -6.59 -29.63 14.59
CA SER A 387 -8.05 -29.85 14.58
C SER A 387 -8.71 -29.58 13.22
N PHE A 388 -8.10 -28.72 12.39
CA PHE A 388 -8.49 -28.47 11.00
C PHE A 388 -7.80 -29.42 10.01
N ASN A 389 -6.91 -30.31 10.46
CA ASN A 389 -6.02 -31.14 9.62
C ASN A 389 -5.06 -30.29 8.75
N ALA A 390 -4.61 -29.15 9.27
CA ALA A 390 -3.65 -28.25 8.64
C ALA A 390 -2.20 -28.58 9.07
#